data_dca1141f127fb5d3fc875c8641559224
#
_entry.id   dca1141f127fb5d3fc875c8641559224
#
_cell.length_a   1.000
_cell.length_b   1.000
_cell.length_c   1.000
_cell.angle_alpha   90.00
_cell.angle_beta   90.00
_cell.angle_gamma   90.00
#
_symmetry.space_group_name_H-M   'P 1'
#
loop_
_entity.id
_entity.type
_entity.pdbx_description
1 polymer ?
#
loop_
_entity_poly.entity_id
_entity_poly.type
_entity_poly.pdbx_seq_one_letter_code
_entity_poly.pdbx_strand_id
1 'polypeptide(L)'
;MAISLDTLTNNSTRFSRSANSYTFNQRSRKAFLCHSHIDAQYVKGFIQLLKDENIDVYVDWQDSSMPESTNRETAVKIQQKIQEADYFFFLATPNSVKSRWCPWEIGYADGVKNYESIFIIPTQDRNGYYYGNEYLQLYQKIDRSTHGILCFWKPHEQHGKFVSSL
;
A
#
# COMPACT_ATOMS: atom_id res chain seq x y z
N MET A 1 -4.88 14.57 -3.78
CA MET A 1 -4.82 14.97 -2.34
C MET A 1 -4.52 13.73 -1.52
N ALA A 2 -3.56 13.82 -0.57
CA ALA A 2 -3.21 12.68 0.29
C ALA A 2 -4.43 12.10 0.99
N ILE A 3 -4.47 10.79 1.14
CA ILE A 3 -5.59 10.11 1.81
C ILE A 3 -5.51 10.41 3.30
N SER A 4 -6.58 11.00 3.89
CA SER A 4 -6.54 11.27 5.32
C SER A 4 -6.62 9.97 6.13
N LEU A 5 -5.90 9.91 7.26
CA LEU A 5 -5.95 8.78 8.20
C LEU A 5 -7.38 8.55 8.71
N ASP A 6 -8.17 9.62 8.85
CA ASP A 6 -9.59 9.51 9.20
C ASP A 6 -10.41 8.82 8.12
N THR A 7 -10.11 9.10 6.84
CA THR A 7 -10.75 8.38 5.73
C THR A 7 -10.46 6.88 5.81
N LEU A 8 -9.21 6.49 6.08
CA LEU A 8 -8.84 5.08 6.24
C LEU A 8 -9.54 4.46 7.48
N THR A 9 -9.57 5.17 8.59
CA THR A 9 -10.28 4.72 9.80
C THR A 9 -11.76 4.49 9.54
N ASN A 10 -12.44 5.44 8.90
CA ASN A 10 -13.87 5.35 8.60
C ASN A 10 -14.18 4.20 7.63
N ASN A 11 -13.35 4.00 6.63
CA ASN A 11 -13.54 2.89 5.69
C ASN A 11 -13.21 1.54 6.31
N SER A 12 -12.34 1.47 7.33
CA SER A 12 -12.04 0.22 8.03
C SER A 12 -13.25 -0.39 8.74
N THR A 13 -14.19 0.45 9.18
CA THR A 13 -15.44 -0.02 9.83
C THR A 13 -16.36 -0.76 8.85
N ARG A 14 -16.26 -0.43 7.56
CA ARG A 14 -17.01 -1.08 6.47
C ARG A 14 -16.32 -2.33 5.94
N PHE A 15 -15.07 -2.54 6.34
CA PHE A 15 -14.30 -3.70 5.92
C PHE A 15 -14.90 -4.98 6.53
N SER A 16 -15.53 -5.81 5.70
CA SER A 16 -16.09 -7.09 6.12
C SER A 16 -15.04 -8.20 6.06
N ARG A 17 -14.98 -9.05 7.10
CA ARG A 17 -14.13 -10.26 7.10
C ARG A 17 -14.50 -11.26 6.00
N SER A 18 -15.74 -11.24 5.51
CA SER A 18 -16.16 -12.07 4.38
C SER A 18 -15.45 -11.72 3.09
N ALA A 19 -14.75 -10.61 3.08
CA ALA A 19 -13.87 -10.19 2.01
C ALA A 19 -12.61 -11.05 1.82
N ASN A 20 -12.31 -11.98 2.72
CA ASN A 20 -11.28 -13.00 2.50
C ASN A 20 -11.71 -14.09 1.49
N SER A 21 -12.97 -14.13 1.11
CA SER A 21 -13.46 -14.93 0.00
C SER A 21 -13.57 -14.12 -1.30
N TYR A 22 -12.52 -13.35 -1.64
CA TYR A 22 -12.35 -13.05 -3.03
C TYR A 22 -12.15 -14.37 -3.75
N THR A 23 -13.10 -14.75 -4.56
CA THR A 23 -12.87 -15.70 -5.62
C THR A 23 -11.74 -15.10 -6.45
N PHE A 24 -10.55 -15.58 -6.17
CA PHE A 24 -9.32 -15.22 -6.83
C PHE A 24 -9.52 -15.48 -8.32
N ASN A 25 -9.86 -14.43 -9.04
CA ASN A 25 -9.78 -14.54 -10.48
C ASN A 25 -8.29 -14.71 -10.78
N GLN A 26 -7.88 -15.81 -11.40
CA GLN A 26 -6.46 -16.11 -11.69
C GLN A 26 -5.74 -14.99 -12.48
N ARG A 27 -6.46 -13.94 -12.85
CA ARG A 27 -5.97 -12.78 -13.60
C ARG A 27 -5.81 -11.51 -12.76
N SER A 28 -6.21 -11.52 -11.48
CA SER A 28 -6.06 -10.34 -10.63
C SER A 28 -4.60 -10.06 -10.35
N ARG A 29 -4.20 -8.81 -10.46
CA ARG A 29 -2.86 -8.35 -10.10
C ARG A 29 -2.66 -8.46 -8.59
N LYS A 30 -1.45 -8.81 -8.18
CA LYS A 30 -1.07 -8.91 -6.78
C LYS A 30 -0.25 -7.70 -6.36
N ALA A 31 -0.58 -7.11 -5.23
CA ALA A 31 0.25 -6.09 -4.61
C ALA A 31 0.73 -6.56 -3.22
N PHE A 32 2.02 -6.44 -2.98
CA PHE A 32 2.58 -6.51 -1.64
C PHE A 32 2.39 -5.15 -0.97
N LEU A 33 1.77 -5.11 0.22
CA LEU A 33 1.55 -3.88 0.96
C LEU A 33 2.51 -3.77 2.15
N CYS A 34 3.55 -2.97 1.97
CA CYS A 34 4.44 -2.55 3.05
C CYS A 34 3.69 -1.61 4.01
N HIS A 35 3.64 -1.96 5.28
CA HIS A 35 2.96 -1.18 6.32
C HIS A 35 3.54 -1.51 7.70
N SER A 36 3.30 -0.66 8.67
CA SER A 36 3.55 -1.01 10.07
C SER A 36 2.48 -1.96 10.60
N HIS A 37 2.83 -2.99 11.35
CA HIS A 37 1.88 -3.92 11.97
C HIS A 37 0.84 -3.22 12.86
N ILE A 38 1.17 -2.04 13.39
CA ILE A 38 0.26 -1.21 14.19
C ILE A 38 -0.85 -0.61 13.31
N ASP A 39 -0.65 -0.51 12.00
CA ASP A 39 -1.53 0.17 11.05
C ASP A 39 -2.62 -0.73 10.46
N ALA A 40 -2.88 -1.89 11.02
CA ALA A 40 -3.85 -2.85 10.50
C ALA A 40 -5.24 -2.22 10.20
N GLN A 41 -5.65 -1.21 10.97
CA GLN A 41 -6.88 -0.47 10.74
C GLN A 41 -6.80 0.36 9.44
N TYR A 42 -5.70 1.07 9.21
CA TYR A 42 -5.50 1.85 7.99
C TYR A 42 -5.40 0.97 6.75
N VAL A 43 -4.73 -0.18 6.88
CA VAL A 43 -4.65 -1.20 5.81
C VAL A 43 -6.06 -1.66 5.40
N LYS A 44 -6.91 -2.03 6.36
CA LYS A 44 -8.31 -2.42 6.09
C LYS A 44 -9.08 -1.33 5.37
N GLY A 45 -8.90 -0.07 5.83
CA GLY A 45 -9.52 1.08 5.19
C GLY A 45 -9.05 1.31 3.76
N PHE A 46 -7.76 1.13 3.49
CA PHE A 46 -7.22 1.25 2.13
C PHE A 46 -7.74 0.13 1.21
N ILE A 47 -7.77 -1.11 1.68
CA ILE A 47 -8.36 -2.22 0.91
C ILE A 47 -9.84 -1.96 0.62
N GLN A 48 -10.58 -1.40 1.59
CA GLN A 48 -11.99 -1.04 1.36
C GLN A 48 -12.13 0.05 0.28
N LEU A 49 -11.24 1.04 0.24
CA LEU A 49 -11.24 2.05 -0.82
C LEU A 49 -10.99 1.44 -2.20
N LEU A 50 -10.05 0.50 -2.31
CA LEU A 50 -9.81 -0.21 -3.57
C LEU A 50 -11.07 -0.95 -4.04
N LYS A 51 -11.79 -1.59 -3.11
CA LYS A 51 -13.05 -2.28 -3.41
C LYS A 51 -14.16 -1.36 -3.87
N ASP A 52 -14.35 -0.24 -3.17
CA ASP A 52 -15.41 0.72 -3.47
C ASP A 52 -15.25 1.28 -4.90
N GLU A 53 -14.04 1.31 -5.40
CA GLU A 53 -13.73 1.74 -6.77
C GLU A 53 -13.61 0.57 -7.77
N ASN A 54 -14.03 -0.64 -7.37
CA ASN A 54 -13.94 -1.88 -8.18
C ASN A 54 -12.54 -2.15 -8.73
N ILE A 55 -11.51 -1.83 -7.93
CA ILE A 55 -10.12 -2.07 -8.30
C ILE A 55 -9.78 -3.52 -7.94
N ASP A 56 -9.46 -4.31 -8.94
CA ASP A 56 -9.14 -5.73 -8.82
C ASP A 56 -7.65 -5.94 -8.56
N VAL A 57 -7.20 -5.52 -7.37
CA VAL A 57 -5.84 -5.75 -6.88
C VAL A 57 -5.91 -6.53 -5.58
N TYR A 58 -5.36 -7.73 -5.57
CA TYR A 58 -5.16 -8.48 -4.33
C TYR A 58 -4.03 -7.85 -3.52
N VAL A 59 -4.33 -7.47 -2.29
CA VAL A 59 -3.35 -6.90 -1.37
C VAL A 59 -2.91 -7.97 -0.37
N ASP A 60 -1.65 -8.40 -0.46
CA ASP A 60 -1.04 -9.29 0.54
C ASP A 60 -0.56 -8.44 1.73
N TRP A 61 -1.29 -8.50 2.82
CA TRP A 61 -1.02 -7.74 4.03
C TRP A 61 -1.09 -8.58 5.31
N GLN A 62 -1.62 -9.79 5.23
CA GLN A 62 -1.69 -10.73 6.33
C GLN A 62 -0.92 -11.99 5.97
N ASP A 63 0.12 -12.27 6.72
CA ASP A 63 0.80 -13.54 6.67
C ASP A 63 0.84 -14.17 8.05
N SER A 64 -0.07 -15.12 8.29
CA SER A 64 -0.09 -15.91 9.52
C SER A 64 1.13 -16.83 9.65
N SER A 65 1.91 -16.98 8.58
CA SER A 65 3.13 -17.79 8.57
C SER A 65 4.39 -16.98 8.97
N MET A 66 4.25 -15.67 9.18
CA MET A 66 5.38 -14.85 9.59
C MET A 66 5.77 -15.16 11.03
N PRO A 67 7.08 -15.40 11.31
CA PRO A 67 7.55 -15.63 12.66
C PRO A 67 7.29 -14.43 13.57
N GLU A 68 6.97 -14.69 14.84
CA GLU A 68 6.77 -13.63 15.85
C GLU A 68 8.03 -12.78 16.07
N SER A 69 9.22 -13.37 15.85
CA SER A 69 10.50 -12.66 15.97
C SER A 69 11.11 -12.36 14.60
N THR A 70 11.64 -11.16 14.47
CA THR A 70 12.39 -10.75 13.29
C THR A 70 13.72 -11.49 13.21
N ASN A 71 13.85 -12.37 12.24
CA ASN A 71 15.05 -13.15 11.97
C ASN A 71 15.31 -13.23 10.46
N ARG A 72 16.35 -13.96 10.05
CA ARG A 72 16.68 -14.14 8.64
C ARG A 72 15.56 -14.83 7.85
N GLU A 73 14.83 -15.76 8.46
CA GLU A 73 13.71 -16.45 7.81
C GLU A 73 12.58 -15.47 7.47
N THR A 74 12.23 -14.56 8.38
CA THR A 74 11.28 -13.47 8.14
C THR A 74 11.72 -12.63 6.94
N ALA A 75 12.99 -12.23 6.90
CA ALA A 75 13.51 -11.41 5.80
C ALA A 75 13.39 -12.15 4.46
N VAL A 76 13.75 -13.43 4.40
CA VAL A 76 13.63 -14.23 3.17
C VAL A 76 12.18 -14.37 2.71
N LYS A 77 11.23 -14.59 3.61
CA LYS A 77 9.80 -14.67 3.28
C LYS A 77 9.27 -13.34 2.72
N ILE A 78 9.64 -12.22 3.35
CA ILE A 78 9.26 -10.87 2.85
C ILE A 78 9.84 -10.66 1.44
N GLN A 79 11.12 -10.97 1.23
CA GLN A 79 11.77 -10.84 -0.07
C GLN A 79 11.05 -11.66 -1.15
N GLN A 80 10.70 -12.91 -0.87
CA GLN A 80 9.96 -13.76 -1.79
C GLN A 80 8.60 -13.16 -2.15
N LYS A 81 7.83 -12.71 -1.15
CA LYS A 81 6.52 -12.08 -1.38
C LYS A 81 6.61 -10.79 -2.18
N ILE A 82 7.63 -9.96 -1.93
CA ILE A 82 7.88 -8.78 -2.74
C ILE A 82 8.18 -9.17 -4.19
N GLN A 83 9.00 -10.18 -4.43
CA GLN A 83 9.32 -10.65 -5.78
C GLN A 83 8.12 -11.21 -6.52
N GLU A 84 7.26 -12.00 -5.85
CA GLU A 84 6.09 -12.65 -6.41
C GLU A 84 4.93 -11.69 -6.74
N ALA A 85 4.87 -10.55 -6.07
CA ALA A 85 3.84 -9.55 -6.31
C ALA A 85 4.08 -8.80 -7.64
N ASP A 86 3.02 -8.40 -8.33
CA ASP A 86 3.10 -7.52 -9.52
C ASP A 86 3.48 -6.10 -9.11
N TYR A 87 2.93 -5.63 -8.00
CA TYR A 87 3.13 -4.27 -7.47
C TYR A 87 3.67 -4.29 -6.03
N PHE A 88 4.42 -3.26 -5.70
CA PHE A 88 4.80 -2.94 -4.33
C PHE A 88 4.10 -1.65 -3.92
N PHE A 89 3.29 -1.72 -2.87
CA PHE A 89 2.59 -0.58 -2.26
C PHE A 89 3.23 -0.25 -0.92
N PHE A 90 3.50 1.02 -0.68
CA PHE A 90 3.99 1.52 0.60
C PHE A 90 2.94 2.44 1.23
N LEU A 91 2.26 2.00 2.29
CA LEU A 91 1.33 2.83 3.04
C LEU A 91 2.12 3.75 3.98
N ALA A 92 2.28 5.01 3.57
CA ALA A 92 3.06 6.00 4.30
C ALA A 92 2.23 6.61 5.44
N THR A 93 2.51 6.18 6.67
CA THR A 93 1.86 6.62 7.92
C THR A 93 2.92 7.06 8.92
N PRO A 94 2.54 7.71 10.03
CA PRO A 94 3.48 7.99 11.13
C PRO A 94 4.26 6.77 11.62
N ASN A 95 3.62 5.59 11.58
CA ASN A 95 4.23 4.36 12.08
C ASN A 95 5.15 3.70 11.04
N SER A 96 4.73 3.67 9.77
CA SER A 96 5.54 3.06 8.71
C SER A 96 6.84 3.82 8.45
N VAL A 97 6.80 5.17 8.48
CA VAL A 97 8.02 5.99 8.31
C VAL A 97 9.00 5.88 9.49
N LYS A 98 8.52 5.48 10.67
CA LYS A 98 9.35 5.19 11.85
C LYS A 98 9.73 3.71 11.97
N SER A 99 9.16 2.87 11.14
CA SER A 99 9.45 1.42 11.12
C SER A 99 10.92 1.17 10.76
N ARG A 100 11.49 0.11 11.33
CA ARG A 100 12.81 -0.36 10.92
C ARG A 100 12.75 -1.25 9.68
N TRP A 101 11.59 -1.85 9.41
CA TRP A 101 11.38 -2.78 8.30
C TRP A 101 10.93 -2.08 7.01
N CYS A 102 10.01 -1.15 7.10
CA CYS A 102 9.43 -0.52 5.91
C CYS A 102 10.49 0.15 4.99
N PRO A 103 11.50 0.89 5.51
CA PRO A 103 12.59 1.39 4.67
C PRO A 103 13.44 0.30 4.03
N TRP A 104 13.65 -0.83 4.72
CA TRP A 104 14.37 -1.97 4.18
C TRP A 104 13.56 -2.67 3.07
N GLU A 105 12.26 -2.85 3.28
CA GLU A 105 11.35 -3.47 2.29
C GLU A 105 11.29 -2.67 1.00
N ILE A 106 11.13 -1.33 1.07
CA ILE A 106 11.11 -0.51 -0.13
C ILE A 106 12.48 -0.47 -0.82
N GLY A 107 13.58 -0.44 -0.07
CA GLY A 107 14.93 -0.52 -0.64
C GLY A 107 15.16 -1.86 -1.35
N TYR A 108 14.65 -2.96 -0.81
CA TYR A 108 14.69 -4.25 -1.50
C TYR A 108 13.82 -4.26 -2.76
N ALA A 109 12.59 -3.73 -2.66
CA ALA A 109 11.69 -3.62 -3.80
C ALA A 109 12.31 -2.80 -4.95
N ASP A 110 12.96 -1.69 -4.63
CA ASP A 110 13.66 -0.84 -5.59
C ASP A 110 14.76 -1.59 -6.36
N GLY A 111 15.46 -2.50 -5.67
CA GLY A 111 16.51 -3.32 -6.27
C GLY A 111 16.03 -4.48 -7.15
N VAL A 112 14.78 -4.93 -7.01
CA VAL A 112 14.29 -6.15 -7.70
C VAL A 112 13.07 -5.93 -8.57
N LYS A 113 12.38 -4.79 -8.47
CA LYS A 113 11.18 -4.46 -9.24
C LYS A 113 11.44 -3.36 -10.26
N ASN A 114 10.62 -3.35 -11.30
CA ASN A 114 10.57 -2.19 -12.18
C ASN A 114 10.05 -0.98 -11.40
N TYR A 115 10.68 0.16 -11.59
CA TYR A 115 10.28 1.43 -10.98
C TYR A 115 8.77 1.72 -11.10
N GLU A 116 8.17 1.40 -12.24
CA GLU A 116 6.75 1.62 -12.51
C GLU A 116 5.81 0.68 -11.74
N SER A 117 6.36 -0.29 -10.98
CA SER A 117 5.60 -1.21 -10.13
C SER A 117 5.63 -0.81 -8.65
N ILE A 118 6.29 0.30 -8.30
CA ILE A 118 6.42 0.77 -6.91
C ILE A 118 5.55 2.00 -6.72
N PHE A 119 4.64 1.93 -5.76
CA PHE A 119 3.69 3.00 -5.46
C PHE A 119 3.69 3.36 -3.98
N ILE A 120 3.72 4.63 -3.69
CA ILE A 120 3.53 5.18 -2.36
C ILE A 120 2.08 5.59 -2.19
N ILE A 121 1.47 5.23 -1.07
CA ILE A 121 0.16 5.71 -0.65
C ILE A 121 0.39 6.75 0.44
N PRO A 122 0.53 8.03 0.09
CA PRO A 122 0.77 9.07 1.07
C PRO A 122 -0.48 9.30 1.90
N THR A 123 -0.30 9.50 3.21
CA THR A 123 -1.40 9.84 4.11
C THR A 123 -1.20 11.21 4.76
N GLN A 124 -2.27 11.74 5.32
CA GLN A 124 -2.26 12.99 6.07
C GLN A 124 -3.06 12.82 7.36
N ASP A 125 -2.52 13.33 8.47
CA ASP A 125 -3.23 13.32 9.75
C ASP A 125 -4.15 14.55 9.92
N ARG A 126 -4.87 14.62 11.05
CA ARG A 126 -5.79 15.71 11.38
C ARG A 126 -5.10 17.07 11.54
N ASN A 127 -3.82 17.07 11.84
CA ASN A 127 -3.04 18.30 12.00
C ASN A 127 -2.46 18.78 10.67
N GLY A 128 -2.73 18.07 9.58
CA GLY A 128 -2.22 18.41 8.26
C GLY A 128 -0.80 17.90 7.99
N TYR A 129 -0.20 17.11 8.89
CA TYR A 129 1.10 16.51 8.62
C TYR A 129 0.97 15.47 7.52
N TYR A 130 1.79 15.63 6.49
CA TYR A 130 1.86 14.78 5.32
C TYR A 130 2.96 13.73 5.48
N TYR A 131 2.59 12.48 5.24
CA TYR A 131 3.49 11.32 5.25
C TYR A 131 3.67 10.82 3.81
N GLY A 132 4.87 10.82 3.32
CA GLY A 132 5.20 10.50 1.92
C GLY A 132 6.32 11.40 1.38
N ASN A 133 7.07 12.02 2.30
CA ASN A 133 8.20 12.90 1.99
C ASN A 133 9.51 12.14 1.79
N GLU A 134 10.58 12.88 1.56
CA GLU A 134 11.95 12.42 1.38
C GLU A 134 12.08 11.44 0.22
N TYR A 135 12.76 10.31 0.41
CA TYR A 135 12.96 9.29 -0.62
C TYR A 135 11.67 8.68 -1.18
N LEU A 136 10.55 8.75 -0.43
CA LEU A 136 9.26 8.27 -0.93
C LEU A 136 8.75 9.09 -2.12
N GLN A 137 9.18 10.33 -2.28
CA GLN A 137 8.82 11.18 -3.43
C GLN A 137 9.48 10.75 -4.75
N LEU A 138 10.46 9.86 -4.68
CA LEU A 138 11.10 9.29 -5.88
C LEU A 138 10.16 8.38 -6.67
N TYR A 139 9.15 7.82 -6.03
CA TYR A 139 8.26 6.81 -6.60
C TYR A 139 6.91 7.39 -7.01
N GLN A 140 6.18 6.61 -7.82
CA GLN A 140 4.80 6.93 -8.15
C GLN A 140 3.94 6.94 -6.87
N LYS A 141 2.93 7.80 -6.84
CA LYS A 141 2.00 7.86 -5.70
C LYS A 141 0.60 7.45 -6.12
N ILE A 142 -0.10 6.72 -5.25
CA ILE A 142 -1.55 6.54 -5.30
C ILE A 142 -2.19 7.52 -4.35
N ASP A 143 -3.12 8.32 -4.86
CA ASP A 143 -3.69 9.46 -4.15
C ASP A 143 -5.10 9.73 -4.68
N ARG A 144 -5.86 10.63 -4.08
CA ARG A 144 -7.18 11.03 -4.56
C ARG A 144 -7.09 12.23 -5.48
N SER A 145 -7.79 12.13 -6.62
CA SER A 145 -8.05 13.29 -7.49
C SER A 145 -8.91 14.33 -6.76
N THR A 146 -9.09 15.49 -7.38
CA THR A 146 -10.03 16.53 -6.90
C THR A 146 -11.49 16.05 -6.84
N HIS A 147 -11.81 15.00 -7.60
CA HIS A 147 -13.13 14.36 -7.64
C HIS A 147 -13.23 13.16 -6.65
N GLY A 148 -12.20 12.90 -5.85
CA GLY A 148 -12.19 11.84 -4.86
C GLY A 148 -11.85 10.44 -5.39
N ILE A 149 -11.59 10.27 -6.69
CA ILE A 149 -11.27 8.99 -7.33
C ILE A 149 -9.80 8.66 -7.10
N LEU A 150 -9.48 7.38 -6.86
CA LEU A 150 -8.09 6.94 -6.72
C LEU A 150 -7.38 6.97 -8.07
N CYS A 151 -6.29 7.73 -8.11
CA CYS A 151 -5.42 7.85 -9.25
C CYS A 151 -3.98 7.59 -8.84
N PHE A 152 -3.13 7.27 -9.79
CA PHE A 152 -1.69 7.27 -9.59
C PHE A 152 -1.00 8.30 -10.47
N TRP A 153 0.08 8.87 -9.95
CA TRP A 153 0.87 9.90 -10.61
C TRP A 153 2.34 9.49 -10.59
N LYS A 154 3.01 9.70 -11.70
CA LYS A 154 4.48 9.69 -11.71
C LYS A 154 5.02 10.95 -11.03
N PRO A 155 6.23 10.90 -10.46
CA PRO A 155 6.86 12.11 -9.92
C PRO A 155 6.88 13.23 -10.96
N HIS A 156 6.53 14.44 -10.51
CA HIS A 156 6.48 15.66 -11.33
C HIS A 156 5.43 15.68 -12.45
N GLU A 157 4.61 14.64 -12.62
CA GLU A 157 3.49 14.67 -13.57
C GLU A 157 2.26 15.37 -12.96
N GLN A 158 1.57 16.16 -13.78
CA GLN A 158 0.32 16.85 -13.39
C GLN A 158 -0.92 16.01 -13.69
N HIS A 159 -0.81 15.03 -14.57
CA HIS A 159 -1.91 14.17 -15.00
C HIS A 159 -1.79 12.80 -14.36
N GLY A 160 -2.77 12.47 -13.52
CA GLY A 160 -2.88 11.12 -12.93
C GLY A 160 -3.63 10.17 -13.86
N LYS A 161 -3.36 8.87 -13.68
CA LYS A 161 -4.11 7.78 -14.31
C LYS A 161 -4.96 7.10 -13.26
N PHE A 162 -6.11 6.55 -13.66
CA PHE A 162 -6.97 5.80 -12.75
C PHE A 162 -6.27 4.52 -12.25
N VAL A 163 -6.37 4.25 -10.94
CA VAL A 163 -5.79 3.02 -10.36
C VAL A 163 -6.47 1.77 -10.94
N SER A 164 -7.72 1.87 -11.40
CA SER A 164 -8.42 0.79 -12.12
C SER A 164 -7.77 0.37 -13.44
N SER A 165 -6.78 1.12 -13.92
CA SER A 165 -6.00 0.77 -15.13
C SER A 165 -4.70 0.01 -14.82
N LEU A 166 -4.40 -0.29 -13.55
CA LEU A 166 -3.22 -1.09 -13.11
C LEU A 166 -3.33 -2.60 -13.42
#